data_7579c94c53fe2db8a1f6aed1cc64dc1f
#
_entry.id   7579c94c53fe2db8a1f6aed1cc64dc1f
#
_cell.length_a   1.000
_cell.length_b   1.000
_cell.length_c   1.000
_cell.angle_alpha   90.00
_cell.angle_beta   90.00
_cell.angle_gamma   90.00
#
_symmetry.space_group_name_H-M   'P 1'
#
loop_
_entity.id
_entity.type
_entity.pdbx_description
1 polymer ?
#
loop_
_entity_poly.entity_id
_entity_poly.type
_entity_poly.pdbx_seq_one_letter_code
_entity_poly.pdbx_strand_id
1 'polypeptide(L)'
;LTRDIDYIVDKFSDDIYRAALAVTGSVHEAGDIVSEVIIKYFTRQGELFFNDDEHLKAWLLRTAINLSKDLLRSAGRRLRAENEVSASSDFSSPDMQIDVQNAINRLDKKYRIVLYLFYYQGCKTDEIADILGTSKGTVTSRLKRAREKLKLSLSDYEKEMSV
;
A
#
# COMPACT_ATOMS: atom_id res chain seq x y z
N LEU A 1 -4.62 -22.63 9.89
CA LEU A 1 -3.45 -22.08 10.53
C LEU A 1 -3.84 -20.84 11.33
N THR A 2 -3.64 -20.89 12.63
CA THR A 2 -3.83 -19.74 13.53
C THR A 2 -2.47 -19.35 14.09
N ARG A 3 -2.17 -18.05 14.08
CA ARG A 3 -0.94 -17.49 14.65
C ARG A 3 -1.29 -16.60 15.84
N ASP A 4 -0.41 -16.57 16.83
CA ASP A 4 -0.56 -15.63 17.94
C ASP A 4 -0.26 -14.18 17.50
N ILE A 5 -0.57 -13.25 18.40
CA ILE A 5 -0.44 -11.82 18.10
C ILE A 5 1.03 -11.41 17.92
N ASP A 6 1.94 -11.97 18.75
CA ASP A 6 3.35 -11.64 18.70
C ASP A 6 3.95 -12.05 17.36
N TYR A 7 3.60 -13.23 16.87
CA TYR A 7 4.00 -13.70 15.54
C TYR A 7 3.52 -12.76 14.42
N ILE A 8 2.25 -12.31 14.48
CA ILE A 8 1.70 -11.39 13.47
C ILE A 8 2.43 -10.05 13.51
N VAL A 9 2.64 -9.52 14.70
CA VAL A 9 3.35 -8.24 14.89
C VAL A 9 4.77 -8.33 14.36
N ASP A 10 5.53 -9.31 14.78
CA ASP A 10 6.94 -9.45 14.44
C ASP A 10 7.15 -9.71 12.95
N LYS A 11 6.27 -10.48 12.32
CA LYS A 11 6.47 -10.92 10.94
C LYS A 11 5.81 -10.02 9.90
N PHE A 12 4.65 -9.43 10.20
CA PHE A 12 3.82 -8.79 9.19
C PHE A 12 3.51 -7.31 9.44
N SER A 13 3.83 -6.74 10.61
CA SER A 13 3.48 -5.34 10.90
C SER A 13 4.11 -4.35 9.93
N ASP A 14 5.36 -4.57 9.52
CA ASP A 14 6.03 -3.71 8.54
C ASP A 14 5.36 -3.80 7.16
N ASP A 15 4.99 -4.99 6.72
CA ASP A 15 4.28 -5.20 5.46
C ASP A 15 2.89 -4.52 5.46
N ILE A 16 2.16 -4.65 6.55
CA ILE A 16 0.86 -3.99 6.75
C ILE A 16 1.04 -2.47 6.72
N TYR A 17 2.02 -1.95 7.47
CA TYR A 17 2.33 -0.53 7.54
C TYR A 17 2.66 0.07 6.17
N ARG A 18 3.55 -0.58 5.42
CA ARG A 18 3.95 -0.12 4.09
C ARG A 18 2.81 -0.16 3.08
N ALA A 19 1.96 -1.18 3.12
CA ALA A 19 0.76 -1.24 2.28
C ALA A 19 -0.21 -0.11 2.61
N ALA A 20 -0.46 0.14 3.88
CA ALA A 20 -1.29 1.25 4.34
C ALA A 20 -0.71 2.61 3.94
N LEU A 21 0.61 2.81 4.13
CA LEU A 21 1.32 4.02 3.75
C LEU A 21 1.26 4.28 2.24
N ALA A 22 1.39 3.23 1.41
CA ALA A 22 1.27 3.35 -0.04
C ALA A 22 -0.11 3.88 -0.48
N VAL A 23 -1.17 3.58 0.28
CA VAL A 23 -2.54 4.04 0.00
C VAL A 23 -2.84 5.39 0.65
N THR A 24 -2.56 5.53 1.95
CA THR A 24 -2.92 6.75 2.71
C THR A 24 -1.96 7.90 2.47
N GLY A 25 -0.68 7.60 2.27
CA GLY A 25 0.39 8.61 2.20
C GLY A 25 0.67 9.28 3.55
N SER A 26 0.16 8.78 4.66
CA SER A 26 0.28 9.35 5.99
C SER A 26 0.87 8.33 6.97
N VAL A 27 1.98 8.70 7.59
CA VAL A 27 2.68 7.88 8.60
C VAL A 27 1.76 7.59 9.79
N HIS A 28 1.03 8.60 10.25
CA HIS A 28 0.12 8.47 11.38
C HIS A 28 -1.04 7.51 11.07
N GLU A 29 -1.71 7.73 9.93
CA GLU A 29 -2.82 6.87 9.50
C GLU A 29 -2.36 5.43 9.22
N ALA A 30 -1.18 5.24 8.64
CA ALA A 30 -0.62 3.92 8.42
C ALA A 30 -0.40 3.16 9.73
N GLY A 31 0.10 3.82 10.78
CA GLY A 31 0.24 3.23 12.11
C GLY A 31 -1.10 2.82 12.73
N ASP A 32 -2.12 3.64 12.60
CA ASP A 32 -3.48 3.33 13.07
C ASP A 32 -4.07 2.12 12.32
N ILE A 33 -3.85 2.03 11.01
CA ILE A 33 -4.27 0.89 10.19
C ILE A 33 -3.61 -0.41 10.64
N VAL A 34 -2.31 -0.40 10.99
CA VAL A 34 -1.63 -1.60 11.54
C VAL A 34 -2.37 -2.11 12.76
N SER A 35 -2.65 -1.23 13.71
CA SER A 35 -3.37 -1.58 14.94
C SER A 35 -4.76 -2.15 14.63
N GLU A 36 -5.49 -1.54 13.72
CA GLU A 36 -6.84 -1.98 13.34
C GLU A 36 -6.83 -3.34 12.63
N VAL A 37 -5.86 -3.59 11.75
CA VAL A 37 -5.70 -4.91 11.09
C VAL A 37 -5.42 -6.01 12.11
N ILE A 38 -4.54 -5.76 13.08
CA ILE A 38 -4.21 -6.71 14.14
C ILE A 38 -5.44 -7.01 15.00
N ILE A 39 -6.19 -5.98 15.40
CA ILE A 39 -7.44 -6.14 16.15
C ILE A 39 -8.46 -6.96 15.33
N LYS A 40 -8.65 -6.67 14.05
CA LYS A 40 -9.55 -7.42 13.19
C LYS A 40 -9.15 -8.88 13.03
N TYR A 41 -7.86 -9.16 12.89
CA TYR A 41 -7.38 -10.53 12.85
C TYR A 41 -7.72 -11.25 14.15
N PHE A 42 -7.40 -10.67 15.29
CA PHE A 42 -7.58 -11.28 16.58
C PHE A 42 -9.05 -11.51 16.93
N THR A 43 -9.91 -10.53 16.67
CA THR A 43 -11.36 -10.66 16.96
C THR A 43 -12.06 -11.67 16.07
N ARG A 44 -11.54 -11.95 14.87
CA ARG A 44 -12.12 -12.89 13.91
C ARG A 44 -11.34 -14.19 13.79
N GLN A 45 -10.35 -14.42 14.63
CA GLN A 45 -9.43 -15.55 14.55
C GLN A 45 -10.13 -16.91 14.53
N GLY A 46 -11.26 -17.06 15.23
CA GLY A 46 -12.07 -18.27 15.23
C GLY A 46 -12.84 -18.55 13.95
N GLU A 47 -13.00 -17.54 13.08
CA GLU A 47 -13.72 -17.62 11.81
C GLU A 47 -12.79 -17.73 10.60
N LEU A 48 -11.50 -17.43 10.78
CA LEU A 48 -10.52 -17.34 9.72
C LEU A 48 -9.70 -18.63 9.61
N PHE A 49 -9.62 -19.16 8.40
CA PHE A 49 -8.79 -20.32 8.09
C PHE A 49 -7.76 -19.96 7.02
N PHE A 50 -6.49 -20.15 7.34
CA PHE A 50 -5.39 -19.95 6.42
C PHE A 50 -4.64 -21.26 6.17
N ASN A 51 -4.29 -21.54 4.94
CA ASN A 51 -3.51 -22.74 4.59
C ASN A 51 -2.06 -22.60 5.03
N ASP A 52 -1.52 -21.41 4.84
CA ASP A 52 -0.12 -21.07 5.09
C ASP A 52 0.03 -19.57 5.42
N ASP A 53 1.26 -19.15 5.67
CA ASP A 53 1.58 -17.76 5.97
C ASP A 53 1.41 -16.84 4.75
N GLU A 54 1.53 -17.32 3.53
CA GLU A 54 1.29 -16.53 2.32
C GLU A 54 -0.19 -16.18 2.17
N HIS A 55 -1.07 -17.14 2.43
CA HIS A 55 -2.51 -16.89 2.47
C HIS A 55 -2.90 -15.91 3.58
N LEU A 56 -2.31 -16.06 4.77
CA LEU A 56 -2.47 -15.13 5.89
C LEU A 56 -1.99 -13.72 5.51
N LYS A 57 -0.80 -13.61 4.94
CA LYS A 57 -0.22 -12.35 4.48
C LYS A 57 -1.12 -11.65 3.46
N ALA A 58 -1.62 -12.37 2.48
CA ALA A 58 -2.53 -11.82 1.47
C ALA A 58 -3.81 -11.24 2.12
N TRP A 59 -4.36 -11.92 3.12
CA TRP A 59 -5.52 -11.43 3.88
C TRP A 59 -5.19 -10.15 4.68
N LEU A 60 -4.04 -10.12 5.35
CA LEU A 60 -3.58 -8.95 6.12
C LEU A 60 -3.39 -7.73 5.21
N LEU A 61 -2.71 -7.91 4.07
CA LEU A 61 -2.50 -6.85 3.08
C LEU A 61 -3.81 -6.34 2.50
N ARG A 62 -4.71 -7.25 2.11
CA ARG A 62 -6.05 -6.89 1.62
C ARG A 62 -6.84 -6.10 2.66
N THR A 63 -6.79 -6.52 3.91
CA THR A 63 -7.47 -5.84 5.02
C THR A 63 -6.92 -4.43 5.21
N ALA A 64 -5.60 -4.28 5.25
CA ALA A 64 -4.92 -2.98 5.36
C ALA A 64 -5.31 -2.02 4.22
N ILE A 65 -5.27 -2.50 2.99
CA ILE A 65 -5.62 -1.72 1.80
C ILE A 65 -7.08 -1.29 1.83
N ASN A 66 -8.00 -2.18 2.20
CA ASN A 66 -9.42 -1.86 2.29
C ASN A 66 -9.70 -0.83 3.38
N LEU A 67 -9.13 -0.98 4.57
CA LEU A 67 -9.23 0.00 5.66
C LEU A 67 -8.67 1.36 5.24
N SER A 68 -7.53 1.37 4.58
CA SER A 68 -6.92 2.60 4.06
C SER A 68 -7.82 3.31 3.05
N LYS A 69 -8.43 2.56 2.13
CA LYS A 69 -9.39 3.11 1.16
C LYS A 69 -10.64 3.67 1.84
N ASP A 70 -11.16 2.97 2.83
CA ASP A 70 -12.34 3.40 3.58
C ASP A 70 -12.06 4.68 4.39
N LEU A 71 -10.87 4.76 4.99
CA LEU A 71 -10.40 5.96 5.68
C LEU A 71 -10.35 7.17 4.73
N LEU A 72 -9.75 7.01 3.55
CA LEU A 72 -9.67 8.07 2.54
C LEU A 72 -11.03 8.50 2.01
N ARG A 73 -11.97 7.57 1.82
CA ARG A 73 -13.36 7.91 1.45
C ARG A 73 -14.05 8.71 2.53
N SER A 74 -13.88 8.35 3.80
CA SER A 74 -14.43 9.09 4.94
C SER A 74 -13.81 10.47 5.06
N ALA A 75 -12.49 10.61 4.93
CA ALA A 75 -11.79 11.87 4.91
C ALA A 75 -12.23 12.75 3.73
N GLY A 76 -12.38 12.19 2.53
CA GLY A 76 -12.88 12.90 1.35
C GLY A 76 -14.30 13.44 1.53
N ARG A 77 -15.16 12.70 2.22
CA ARG A 77 -16.51 13.19 2.56
C ARG A 77 -16.48 14.33 3.59
N ARG A 78 -15.59 14.29 4.58
CA ARG A 78 -15.39 15.38 5.56
C ARG A 78 -14.80 16.62 4.89
N LEU A 79 -13.78 16.46 4.04
CA LEU A 79 -13.14 17.58 3.34
C LEU A 79 -14.06 18.28 2.35
N ARG A 80 -14.99 17.57 1.71
CA ARG A 80 -16.05 18.17 0.89
C ARG A 80 -17.01 19.02 1.70
N ALA A 81 -17.17 18.70 2.98
CA ALA A 81 -17.99 19.50 3.91
C ALA A 81 -17.23 20.69 4.51
N GLU A 82 -15.90 20.68 4.60
CA GLU A 82 -15.09 21.63 5.35
C GLU A 82 -14.08 22.44 4.52
N ASN A 83 -13.95 22.24 3.19
CA ASN A 83 -13.10 23.03 2.30
C ASN A 83 -11.65 23.27 2.78
N GLU A 84 -10.85 22.26 3.13
CA GLU A 84 -9.38 22.44 3.23
C GLU A 84 -8.53 21.14 3.15
N VAL A 85 -7.54 21.16 2.30
CA VAL A 85 -6.07 20.99 2.27
C VAL A 85 -5.44 19.60 2.44
N SER A 86 -4.73 19.23 1.35
CA SER A 86 -3.46 18.52 1.12
C SER A 86 -2.94 17.49 2.13
N ALA A 87 -2.89 16.26 1.70
CA ALA A 87 -2.01 15.23 2.24
C ALA A 87 -0.63 15.26 1.57
N SER A 88 0.41 15.56 2.32
CA SER A 88 1.78 15.29 1.93
C SER A 88 2.10 13.82 2.26
N SER A 89 2.43 13.04 1.24
CA SER A 89 2.74 11.63 1.41
C SER A 89 4.25 11.43 1.52
N ASP A 90 4.70 10.97 2.67
CA ASP A 90 6.06 10.46 2.86
C ASP A 90 6.06 8.93 2.82
N PHE A 91 6.16 8.40 1.62
CA PHE A 91 6.47 6.98 1.44
C PHE A 91 7.98 6.82 1.32
N SER A 92 8.67 6.50 2.41
CA SER A 92 10.11 6.22 2.41
C SER A 92 10.41 4.74 2.60
N SER A 93 11.15 4.18 1.66
CA SER A 93 11.80 2.88 1.80
C SER A 93 13.29 3.09 2.05
N PRO A 94 13.89 2.44 3.06
CA PRO A 94 15.30 2.69 3.43
C PRO A 94 16.31 2.37 2.34
N ASP A 95 15.97 1.53 1.38
CA ASP A 95 16.89 0.99 0.37
C ASP A 95 16.79 1.66 -1.01
N MET A 96 15.95 2.70 -1.16
CA MET A 96 15.80 3.41 -2.44
C MET A 96 16.55 4.74 -2.44
N GLN A 97 17.13 5.08 -3.59
CA GLN A 97 17.69 6.41 -3.79
C GLN A 97 16.58 7.47 -3.66
N ILE A 98 16.92 8.60 -3.03
CA ILE A 98 15.98 9.69 -2.70
C ILE A 98 15.15 10.14 -3.91
N ASP A 99 15.73 10.15 -5.11
CA ASP A 99 15.06 10.59 -6.33
C ASP A 99 13.96 9.63 -6.81
N VAL A 100 14.24 8.32 -6.74
CA VAL A 100 13.25 7.27 -7.07
C VAL A 100 12.11 7.30 -6.06
N GLN A 101 12.44 7.49 -4.79
CA GLN A 101 11.46 7.60 -3.72
C GLN A 101 10.51 8.78 -3.94
N ASN A 102 11.06 9.95 -4.25
CA ASN A 102 10.29 11.16 -4.55
C ASN A 102 9.40 10.96 -5.77
N ALA A 103 9.89 10.29 -6.81
CA ALA A 103 9.11 9.97 -8.00
C ALA A 103 7.93 9.04 -7.69
N ILE A 104 8.14 8.02 -6.85
CA ILE A 104 7.07 7.12 -6.39
C ILE A 104 6.04 7.89 -5.55
N ASN A 105 6.48 8.77 -4.65
CA ASN A 105 5.59 9.56 -3.80
C ASN A 105 4.66 10.49 -4.59
N ARG A 106 5.08 10.93 -5.77
CA ARG A 106 4.27 11.77 -6.68
C ARG A 106 3.24 10.98 -7.49
N LEU A 107 3.34 9.65 -7.52
CA LEU A 107 2.35 8.82 -8.20
C LEU A 107 1.02 8.80 -7.44
N ASP A 108 -0.07 8.69 -8.20
CA ASP A 108 -1.37 8.38 -7.60
C ASP A 108 -1.32 7.06 -6.82
N LYS A 109 -2.08 6.96 -5.74
CA LYS A 109 -2.15 5.77 -4.88
C LYS A 109 -2.39 4.45 -5.64
N LYS A 110 -3.20 4.47 -6.71
CA LYS A 110 -3.48 3.29 -7.54
C LYS A 110 -2.25 2.74 -8.26
N TYR A 111 -1.25 3.57 -8.54
CA TYR A 111 0.02 3.19 -9.14
C TYR A 111 1.04 2.78 -8.08
N ARG A 112 1.12 3.52 -6.96
CA ARG A 112 2.01 3.17 -5.84
C ARG A 112 1.72 1.78 -5.29
N ILE A 113 0.45 1.45 -5.07
CA ILE A 113 0.09 0.17 -4.46
C ILE A 113 0.40 -1.03 -5.37
N VAL A 114 0.20 -0.93 -6.66
CA VAL A 114 0.56 -2.02 -7.58
C VAL A 114 2.08 -2.20 -7.69
N LEU A 115 2.85 -1.11 -7.68
CA LEU A 115 4.32 -1.16 -7.64
C LEU A 115 4.81 -1.81 -6.35
N TYR A 116 4.26 -1.41 -5.22
CA TYR A 116 4.61 -1.98 -3.92
C TYR A 116 4.34 -3.49 -3.87
N LEU A 117 3.16 -3.92 -4.25
CA LEU A 117 2.80 -5.34 -4.24
C LEU A 117 3.63 -6.17 -5.21
N PHE A 118 3.95 -5.64 -6.38
CA PHE A 118 4.71 -6.34 -7.40
C PHE A 118 6.21 -6.41 -7.06
N TYR A 119 6.84 -5.26 -6.81
CA TYR A 119 8.29 -5.19 -6.62
C TYR A 119 8.76 -5.44 -5.20
N TYR A 120 7.99 -5.03 -4.23
CA TYR A 120 8.37 -5.14 -2.82
C TYR A 120 7.88 -6.44 -2.18
N GLN A 121 6.63 -6.79 -2.43
CA GLN A 121 6.02 -8.01 -1.90
C GLN A 121 6.22 -9.23 -2.80
N GLY A 122 6.68 -9.05 -4.02
CA GLY A 122 6.89 -10.15 -4.97
C GLY A 122 5.60 -10.84 -5.44
N CYS A 123 4.46 -10.16 -5.30
CA CYS A 123 3.18 -10.70 -5.72
C CYS A 123 3.08 -10.80 -7.24
N LYS A 124 2.50 -11.89 -7.72
CA LYS A 124 2.13 -12.03 -9.13
C LYS A 124 0.92 -11.15 -9.46
N THR A 125 0.72 -10.84 -10.73
CA THR A 125 -0.40 -9.99 -11.17
C THR A 125 -1.77 -10.55 -10.80
N ASP A 126 -1.93 -11.87 -10.76
CA ASP A 126 -3.15 -12.53 -10.32
C ASP A 126 -3.40 -12.31 -8.82
N GLU A 127 -2.36 -12.47 -8.01
CA GLU A 127 -2.42 -12.24 -6.56
C GLU A 127 -2.72 -10.77 -6.23
N ILE A 128 -2.13 -9.84 -6.98
CA ILE A 128 -2.42 -8.41 -6.84
C ILE A 128 -3.88 -8.11 -7.19
N ALA A 129 -4.38 -8.71 -8.26
CA ALA A 129 -5.78 -8.57 -8.67
C ALA A 129 -6.72 -9.04 -7.56
N ASP A 130 -6.44 -10.17 -6.93
CA ASP A 130 -7.20 -10.70 -5.79
C ASP A 130 -7.11 -9.79 -4.56
N ILE A 131 -5.91 -9.32 -4.22
CA ILE A 131 -5.71 -8.40 -3.07
C ILE A 131 -6.45 -7.08 -3.29
N LEU A 132 -6.41 -6.52 -4.48
CA LEU A 132 -7.03 -5.23 -4.80
C LEU A 132 -8.52 -5.34 -5.18
N GLY A 133 -9.04 -6.54 -5.37
CA GLY A 133 -10.42 -6.77 -5.81
C GLY A 133 -10.68 -6.21 -7.21
N THR A 134 -9.74 -6.39 -8.13
CA THR A 134 -9.80 -5.90 -9.51
C THR A 134 -9.39 -6.98 -10.51
N SER A 135 -9.44 -6.69 -11.81
CA SER A 135 -9.02 -7.63 -12.84
C SER A 135 -7.49 -7.65 -13.03
N LYS A 136 -6.97 -8.77 -13.50
CA LYS A 136 -5.56 -8.91 -13.91
C LYS A 136 -5.18 -7.89 -14.99
N GLY A 137 -6.07 -7.64 -15.95
CA GLY A 137 -5.87 -6.63 -16.99
C GLY A 137 -5.70 -5.23 -16.42
N THR A 138 -6.46 -4.86 -15.41
CA THR A 138 -6.33 -3.58 -14.69
C THR A 138 -4.99 -3.49 -13.98
N VAL A 139 -4.55 -4.55 -13.29
CA VAL A 139 -3.24 -4.59 -12.64
C VAL A 139 -2.10 -4.41 -13.66
N THR A 140 -2.14 -5.15 -14.76
CA THR A 140 -1.15 -5.06 -15.83
C THR A 140 -1.09 -3.65 -16.43
N SER A 141 -2.23 -3.04 -16.72
CA SER A 141 -2.32 -1.68 -17.23
C SER A 141 -1.76 -0.65 -16.24
N ARG A 142 -2.09 -0.80 -14.96
CA ARG A 142 -1.58 0.08 -13.89
C ARG A 142 -0.08 -0.04 -13.72
N LEU A 143 0.48 -1.25 -13.73
CA LEU A 143 1.93 -1.47 -13.67
C LEU A 143 2.64 -0.82 -14.86
N LYS A 144 2.12 -0.99 -16.07
CA LYS A 144 2.68 -0.37 -17.27
C LYS A 144 2.69 1.15 -17.15
N ARG A 145 1.56 1.76 -16.81
CA ARG A 145 1.45 3.22 -16.63
C ARG A 145 2.31 3.75 -15.49
N ALA A 146 2.40 3.02 -14.39
CA ALA A 146 3.25 3.39 -13.28
C ALA A 146 4.74 3.44 -13.70
N ARG A 147 5.20 2.44 -14.45
CA ARG A 147 6.58 2.41 -14.97
C ARG A 147 6.84 3.56 -15.95
N GLU A 148 5.90 3.85 -16.84
CA GLU A 148 6.00 4.97 -17.79
C GLU A 148 6.10 6.32 -17.06
N LYS A 149 5.26 6.53 -16.06
CA LYS A 149 5.29 7.76 -15.23
C LYS A 149 6.60 7.89 -14.44
N LEU A 150 7.10 6.80 -13.86
CA LEU A 150 8.39 6.81 -13.17
C LEU A 150 9.54 7.14 -14.13
N LYS A 151 9.57 6.54 -15.30
CA LYS A 151 10.58 6.79 -16.32
C LYS A 151 10.62 8.26 -16.73
N LEU A 152 9.45 8.88 -16.95
CA LEU A 152 9.35 10.30 -17.27
C LEU A 152 9.87 11.19 -16.12
N SER A 153 9.43 10.91 -14.88
CA SER A 153 9.88 11.68 -13.72
C SER A 153 11.39 11.60 -13.50
N LEU A 154 11.99 10.42 -13.66
CA LEU A 154 13.43 10.23 -13.51
C LEU A 154 14.22 10.88 -14.65
N SER A 155 13.73 10.84 -15.89
CA SER A 155 14.32 11.51 -17.04
C SER A 155 14.34 13.04 -16.88
N ASP A 156 13.30 13.63 -16.31
CA ASP A 156 13.26 15.05 -16.01
C ASP A 156 14.25 15.44 -14.91
N TYR A 157 14.42 14.60 -13.89
CA TYR A 157 15.44 14.77 -12.85
C TYR A 157 16.86 14.76 -13.42
N GLU A 158 17.19 13.82 -14.31
CA GLU A 158 18.48 13.74 -14.97
C GLU A 158 18.78 15.01 -15.78
N LYS A 159 17.80 15.60 -16.43
CA LYS A 159 17.94 16.85 -17.17
C LYS A 159 18.19 18.05 -16.27
N GLU A 160 17.51 18.13 -15.12
CA GLU A 160 17.70 19.19 -14.13
C GLU A 160 19.07 19.11 -13.48
N MET A 161 19.60 17.90 -13.25
CA MET A 161 20.93 17.66 -12.68
C MET A 161 22.07 17.86 -13.67
N SER A 162 21.78 17.87 -14.97
CA SER A 162 22.77 18.02 -16.05
C SER A 162 22.99 19.49 -16.46
N VAL A 163 22.32 20.42 -15.83
CA VAL A 163 22.48 21.87 -15.98
C VAL A 163 23.23 22.43 -14.78
#